data_7e4d63270c95d3d374dcca10cb035351
#
_entry.id   7e4d63270c95d3d374dcca10cb035351
#
_cell.length_a   1.000
_cell.length_b   1.000
_cell.length_c   1.000
_cell.angle_alpha   90.00
_cell.angle_beta   90.00
_cell.angle_gamma   90.00
#
_symmetry.space_group_name_H-M   'P 1'
#
loop_
_entity.id
_entity.type
_entity.pdbx_description
1 polymer ?
#
loop_
_entity_poly.entity_id
_entity_poly.type
_entity_poly.pdbx_seq_one_letter_code
_entity_poly.pdbx_strand_id
1 'polypeptide(L)'
;KMVKFMLRGALHRVELERLWRVVGAPTLAPLRAADPGIVEKPLRPYLHARASLSERVTLLRQHYAFLRGRHAGLLARLFTPQGILLGSYPASEGESIRIVLRHDVTFRREGELSISLLNEAGQRLYSCAFNITERAGVRALVIGSLQGPEPAVVEPMALIQQLTKRGFGLRPKSLMVMLAFMLA
;
A
#
# COMPACT_ATOMS: atom_id res chain seq x y z
N LYS A 1 23.00 -16.60 -5.32
CA LYS A 1 21.95 -15.78 -4.67
C LYS A 1 20.82 -16.66 -4.10
N MET A 2 20.38 -17.71 -4.81
CA MET A 2 19.29 -18.62 -4.39
C MET A 2 19.61 -19.37 -3.08
N VAL A 3 20.81 -19.91 -2.92
CA VAL A 3 21.24 -20.64 -1.71
C VAL A 3 21.16 -19.77 -0.45
N LYS A 4 21.61 -18.52 -0.50
CA LYS A 4 21.50 -17.57 0.63
C LYS A 4 20.05 -17.27 0.98
N PHE A 5 19.16 -17.24 -0.01
CA PHE A 5 17.74 -17.01 0.20
C PHE A 5 17.07 -18.22 0.88
N MET A 6 17.37 -19.42 0.40
CA MET A 6 16.89 -20.68 1.01
C MET A 6 17.38 -20.86 2.44
N LEU A 7 18.68 -20.62 2.70
CA LEU A 7 19.26 -20.64 4.05
C LEU A 7 18.57 -19.64 4.98
N ARG A 8 18.30 -18.41 4.53
CA ARG A 8 17.53 -17.43 5.31
C ARG A 8 16.10 -17.92 5.60
N GLY A 9 15.45 -18.52 4.61
CA GLY A 9 14.11 -19.11 4.81
C GLY A 9 14.12 -20.21 5.88
N ALA A 10 15.10 -21.09 5.83
CA ALA A 10 15.25 -22.18 6.81
C ALA A 10 15.56 -21.65 8.22
N LEU A 11 16.49 -20.70 8.35
CA LEU A 11 16.87 -20.07 9.63
C LEU A 11 15.73 -19.29 10.29
N HIS A 12 14.79 -18.78 9.49
CA HIS A 12 13.66 -17.94 9.97
C HIS A 12 12.30 -18.62 9.77
N ARG A 13 12.31 -19.95 9.73
CA ARG A 13 11.10 -20.75 9.50
C ARG A 13 9.97 -20.40 10.46
N VAL A 14 10.26 -20.22 11.74
CA VAL A 14 9.27 -19.92 12.77
C VAL A 14 8.57 -18.57 12.53
N GLU A 15 9.34 -17.54 12.15
CA GLU A 15 8.80 -16.23 11.82
C GLU A 15 7.93 -16.30 10.56
N LEU A 16 8.36 -17.03 9.54
CA LEU A 16 7.59 -17.21 8.30
C LEU A 16 6.30 -18.01 8.54
N GLU A 17 6.34 -19.03 9.39
CA GLU A 17 5.14 -19.77 9.81
C GLU A 17 4.15 -18.88 10.58
N ARG A 18 4.64 -17.98 11.44
CA ARG A 18 3.80 -16.98 12.12
C ARG A 18 3.10 -16.05 11.12
N LEU A 19 3.79 -15.61 10.07
CA LEU A 19 3.18 -14.83 8.99
C LEU A 19 2.15 -15.67 8.24
N TRP A 20 2.51 -16.92 7.88
CA TRP A 20 1.62 -17.83 7.16
C TRP A 20 0.30 -18.09 7.88
N ARG A 21 0.31 -18.24 9.20
CA ARG A 21 -0.94 -18.40 10.00
C ARG A 21 -1.93 -17.25 9.82
N VAL A 22 -1.46 -16.08 9.48
CA VAL A 22 -2.32 -14.91 9.22
C VAL A 22 -2.73 -14.86 7.75
N VAL A 23 -1.74 -14.84 6.83
CA VAL A 23 -2.02 -14.67 5.40
C VAL A 23 -2.64 -15.92 4.76
N GLY A 24 -2.50 -17.08 5.40
CA GLY A 24 -3.13 -18.34 4.99
C GLY A 24 -4.64 -18.40 5.24
N ALA A 25 -5.21 -17.46 5.99
CA ALA A 25 -6.65 -17.42 6.26
C ALA A 25 -7.47 -17.40 4.95
N PRO A 26 -8.61 -18.11 4.88
CA PRO A 26 -9.47 -18.14 3.68
C PRO A 26 -9.89 -16.75 3.19
N THR A 27 -10.17 -15.82 4.10
CA THR A 27 -10.56 -14.43 3.79
C THR A 27 -9.48 -13.66 3.03
N LEU A 28 -8.19 -14.07 3.13
CA LEU A 28 -7.06 -13.49 2.43
C LEU A 28 -6.65 -14.29 1.17
N ALA A 29 -7.51 -15.17 0.66
CA ALA A 29 -7.26 -15.85 -0.62
C ALA A 29 -7.01 -14.86 -1.79
N PRO A 30 -7.75 -13.73 -1.92
CA PRO A 30 -7.46 -12.73 -2.95
C PRO A 30 -6.06 -12.14 -2.87
N LEU A 31 -5.52 -11.92 -1.65
CA LEU A 31 -4.13 -11.49 -1.46
C LEU A 31 -3.15 -12.51 -2.05
N ARG A 32 -3.32 -13.79 -1.72
CA ARG A 32 -2.40 -14.84 -2.19
C ARG A 32 -2.44 -15.02 -3.70
N ALA A 33 -3.58 -14.75 -4.33
CA ALA A 33 -3.70 -14.73 -5.78
C ALA A 33 -2.98 -13.52 -6.40
N ALA A 34 -3.08 -12.33 -5.76
CA ALA A 34 -2.45 -11.10 -6.23
C ALA A 34 -0.94 -11.05 -5.96
N ASP A 35 -0.49 -11.57 -4.80
CA ASP A 35 0.93 -11.64 -4.41
C ASP A 35 1.28 -13.05 -3.88
N PRO A 36 1.55 -14.04 -4.76
CA PRO A 36 1.92 -15.40 -4.34
C PRO A 36 3.19 -15.46 -3.50
N GLY A 37 4.07 -14.47 -3.63
CA GLY A 37 5.33 -14.36 -2.89
C GLY A 37 5.23 -13.68 -1.53
N ILE A 38 4.03 -13.46 -0.99
CA ILE A 38 3.82 -12.69 0.23
C ILE A 38 4.58 -13.23 1.44
N VAL A 39 4.70 -14.55 1.59
CA VAL A 39 5.41 -15.18 2.72
C VAL A 39 6.92 -14.96 2.63
N GLU A 40 7.47 -14.83 1.43
CA GLU A 40 8.89 -14.60 1.20
C GLU A 40 9.28 -13.11 1.34
N LYS A 41 8.30 -12.22 1.34
CA LYS A 41 8.50 -10.77 1.34
C LYS A 41 9.41 -10.29 2.48
N PRO A 42 9.31 -10.80 3.74
CA PRO A 42 10.20 -10.38 4.82
C PRO A 42 11.68 -10.71 4.59
N LEU A 43 11.99 -11.69 3.74
CA LEU A 43 13.38 -12.07 3.42
C LEU A 43 14.11 -11.01 2.58
N ARG A 44 13.38 -10.03 2.05
CA ARG A 44 13.89 -8.90 1.26
C ARG A 44 13.77 -7.58 2.05
N PRO A 45 14.52 -6.52 1.69
CA PRO A 45 14.30 -5.19 2.27
C PRO A 45 12.84 -4.76 2.10
N TYR A 46 12.23 -4.32 3.20
CA TYR A 46 10.83 -3.92 3.26
C TYR A 46 10.64 -2.75 4.23
N LEU A 47 9.87 -1.74 3.82
CA LEU A 47 9.63 -0.45 4.48
C LEU A 47 10.91 0.37 4.68
N HIS A 48 11.89 -0.12 5.41
CA HIS A 48 13.19 0.52 5.44
C HIS A 48 14.33 -0.52 5.50
N ALA A 49 15.52 -0.11 5.01
CA ALA A 49 16.65 -1.02 4.80
C ALA A 49 17.18 -1.66 6.09
N ARG A 50 17.05 -0.98 7.23
CA ARG A 50 17.57 -1.42 8.54
C ARG A 50 16.59 -2.29 9.33
N ALA A 51 15.33 -2.44 8.86
CA ALA A 51 14.37 -3.29 9.56
C ALA A 51 14.89 -4.73 9.61
N SER A 52 14.90 -5.32 10.80
CA SER A 52 15.19 -6.74 10.99
C SER A 52 14.11 -7.61 10.35
N LEU A 53 14.38 -8.88 10.13
CA LEU A 53 13.38 -9.82 9.61
C LEU A 53 12.18 -9.92 10.55
N SER A 54 12.42 -9.99 11.85
CA SER A 54 11.36 -10.08 12.86
C SER A 54 10.44 -8.85 12.84
N GLU A 55 11.00 -7.64 12.70
CA GLU A 55 10.21 -6.41 12.54
C GLU A 55 9.36 -6.45 11.27
N ARG A 56 9.91 -6.89 10.13
CA ARG A 56 9.17 -7.02 8.87
C ARG A 56 8.02 -8.00 8.99
N VAL A 57 8.27 -9.16 9.59
CA VAL A 57 7.23 -10.17 9.86
C VAL A 57 6.15 -9.59 10.78
N THR A 58 6.52 -8.88 11.82
CA THR A 58 5.58 -8.26 12.76
C THR A 58 4.69 -7.25 12.06
N LEU A 59 5.28 -6.35 11.27
CA LEU A 59 4.54 -5.34 10.50
C LEU A 59 3.55 -5.98 9.51
N LEU A 60 3.99 -6.98 8.75
CA LEU A 60 3.11 -7.70 7.82
C LEU A 60 1.99 -8.45 8.55
N ARG A 61 2.32 -9.14 9.64
CA ARG A 61 1.32 -9.86 10.44
C ARG A 61 0.24 -8.93 11.00
N GLN A 62 0.63 -7.81 11.57
CA GLN A 62 -0.31 -6.82 12.13
C GLN A 62 -1.19 -6.24 11.04
N HIS A 63 -0.60 -5.87 9.89
CA HIS A 63 -1.34 -5.37 8.75
C HIS A 63 -2.39 -6.38 8.25
N TYR A 64 -1.99 -7.62 8.02
CA TYR A 64 -2.92 -8.63 7.51
C TYR A 64 -3.88 -9.17 8.56
N ALA A 65 -3.52 -9.15 9.85
CA ALA A 65 -4.47 -9.40 10.93
C ALA A 65 -5.59 -8.35 10.97
N PHE A 66 -5.25 -7.08 10.74
CA PHE A 66 -6.22 -6.00 10.59
C PHE A 66 -7.13 -6.24 9.37
N LEU A 67 -6.57 -6.56 8.20
CA LEU A 67 -7.35 -6.80 6.99
C LEU A 67 -8.25 -8.04 7.11
N ARG A 68 -7.75 -9.12 7.73
CA ARG A 68 -8.51 -10.36 7.90
C ARG A 68 -9.87 -10.17 8.56
N GLY A 69 -10.00 -9.17 9.43
CA GLY A 69 -11.26 -8.81 10.08
C GLY A 69 -12.23 -8.00 9.21
N ARG A 70 -11.89 -7.73 7.94
CA ARG A 70 -12.72 -6.92 7.05
C ARG A 70 -13.64 -7.79 6.20
N HIS A 71 -14.71 -7.16 5.69
CA HIS A 71 -15.69 -7.85 4.84
C HIS A 71 -15.02 -8.44 3.58
N ALA A 72 -15.36 -9.68 3.23
CA ALA A 72 -14.74 -10.40 2.11
C ALA A 72 -14.87 -9.68 0.77
N GLY A 73 -15.99 -9.04 0.48
CA GLY A 73 -16.20 -8.26 -0.74
C GLY A 73 -15.29 -7.03 -0.83
N LEU A 74 -14.97 -6.39 0.29
CA LEU A 74 -13.99 -5.30 0.34
C LEU A 74 -12.60 -5.83 -0.01
N LEU A 75 -12.20 -6.95 0.61
CA LEU A 75 -10.90 -7.57 0.36
C LEU A 75 -10.75 -8.03 -1.10
N ALA A 76 -11.81 -8.64 -1.67
CA ALA A 76 -11.79 -9.04 -3.06
C ALA A 76 -11.49 -7.86 -4.00
N ARG A 77 -12.10 -6.71 -3.77
CA ARG A 77 -11.84 -5.49 -4.56
C ARG A 77 -10.46 -4.89 -4.31
N LEU A 78 -10.02 -4.88 -3.05
CA LEU A 78 -8.74 -4.30 -2.64
C LEU A 78 -7.54 -4.91 -3.37
N PHE A 79 -7.62 -6.23 -3.66
CA PHE A 79 -6.57 -6.99 -4.32
C PHE A 79 -6.74 -7.10 -5.84
N THR A 80 -7.64 -6.31 -6.45
CA THR A 80 -7.73 -6.18 -7.90
C THR A 80 -6.89 -5.00 -8.41
N PRO A 81 -6.49 -4.99 -9.69
CA PRO A 81 -5.82 -3.83 -10.29
C PRO A 81 -6.63 -2.53 -10.21
N GLN A 82 -7.96 -2.62 -10.27
CA GLN A 82 -8.87 -1.47 -10.18
C GLN A 82 -8.95 -0.90 -8.77
N GLY A 83 -8.84 -1.76 -7.74
CA GLY A 83 -8.94 -1.36 -6.35
C GLY A 83 -10.34 -0.87 -5.96
N ILE A 84 -10.36 0.00 -4.96
CA ILE A 84 -11.55 0.61 -4.40
C ILE A 84 -11.53 2.11 -4.69
N LEU A 85 -12.50 2.60 -5.43
CA LEU A 85 -12.69 4.04 -5.61
C LEU A 85 -13.19 4.62 -4.28
N LEU A 86 -12.39 5.50 -3.67
CA LEU A 86 -12.73 6.22 -2.45
C LEU A 86 -13.51 7.51 -2.75
N GLY A 87 -13.27 8.09 -3.92
CA GLY A 87 -13.92 9.32 -4.37
C GLY A 87 -13.23 9.91 -5.58
N SER A 88 -13.74 11.03 -6.04
CA SER A 88 -13.13 11.82 -7.12
C SER A 88 -13.32 13.30 -6.85
N TYR A 89 -12.48 14.13 -7.48
CA TYR A 89 -12.63 15.57 -7.48
C TYR A 89 -12.23 16.18 -8.84
N PRO A 90 -12.80 17.34 -9.22
CA PRO A 90 -12.53 17.94 -10.52
C PRO A 90 -11.08 18.43 -10.63
N ALA A 91 -10.40 18.10 -11.73
CA ALA A 91 -9.05 18.56 -12.04
C ALA A 91 -9.07 19.79 -12.95
N SER A 92 -9.85 19.77 -14.03
CA SER A 92 -10.11 20.83 -14.99
C SER A 92 -11.55 20.75 -15.51
N GLU A 93 -11.97 21.61 -16.43
CA GLU A 93 -13.27 21.47 -17.08
C GLU A 93 -13.35 20.11 -17.80
N GLY A 94 -14.29 19.27 -17.35
CA GLY A 94 -14.50 17.93 -17.91
C GLY A 94 -13.57 16.82 -17.42
N GLU A 95 -12.52 17.12 -16.66
CA GLU A 95 -11.58 16.11 -16.13
C GLU A 95 -11.79 15.86 -14.64
N SER A 96 -11.70 14.61 -14.22
CA SER A 96 -11.78 14.21 -12.83
C SER A 96 -10.56 13.40 -12.36
N ILE A 97 -10.14 13.63 -11.13
CA ILE A 97 -9.12 12.85 -10.46
C ILE A 97 -9.79 11.80 -9.58
N ARG A 98 -9.46 10.55 -9.80
CA ARG A 98 -9.94 9.43 -8.99
C ARG A 98 -8.99 9.17 -7.83
N ILE A 99 -9.55 8.95 -6.65
CA ILE A 99 -8.81 8.53 -5.45
C ILE A 99 -9.05 7.04 -5.29
N VAL A 100 -8.01 6.23 -5.46
CA VAL A 100 -8.11 4.77 -5.47
C VAL A 100 -7.26 4.18 -4.36
N LEU A 101 -7.87 3.30 -3.54
CA LEU A 101 -7.18 2.45 -2.57
C LEU A 101 -7.02 1.04 -3.14
N ARG A 102 -5.81 0.49 -3.11
CA ARG A 102 -5.55 -0.88 -3.57
C ARG A 102 -4.27 -1.47 -2.96
N HIS A 103 -4.14 -2.77 -3.04
CA HIS A 103 -2.86 -3.45 -2.95
C HIS A 103 -2.13 -3.29 -4.30
N ASP A 104 -1.06 -2.51 -4.32
CA ASP A 104 -0.33 -2.21 -5.54
C ASP A 104 1.07 -2.83 -5.49
N VAL A 105 1.28 -3.85 -6.33
CA VAL A 105 2.55 -4.59 -6.39
C VAL A 105 3.74 -3.72 -6.80
N THR A 106 3.53 -2.54 -7.39
CA THR A 106 4.60 -1.59 -7.70
C THR A 106 5.24 -1.04 -6.42
N PHE A 107 4.46 -0.96 -5.33
CA PHE A 107 4.89 -0.51 -4.01
C PHE A 107 5.22 -1.65 -3.04
N ARG A 108 5.40 -2.88 -3.54
CA ARG A 108 5.60 -4.09 -2.73
C ARG A 108 6.73 -4.01 -1.68
N ARG A 109 7.62 -3.03 -1.77
CA ARG A 109 8.70 -2.78 -0.80
C ARG A 109 8.39 -1.66 0.18
N GLU A 110 7.46 -0.80 -0.16
CA GLU A 110 7.14 0.43 0.56
C GLU A 110 5.83 0.34 1.34
N GLY A 111 4.98 -0.64 1.06
CA GLY A 111 3.70 -0.83 1.78
C GLY A 111 2.84 -1.92 1.18
N GLU A 112 1.81 -2.30 1.93
CA GLU A 112 0.83 -3.30 1.52
C GLU A 112 -0.41 -2.67 0.88
N LEU A 113 -0.71 -1.43 1.26
CA LEU A 113 -1.77 -0.63 0.65
C LEU A 113 -1.18 0.63 0.05
N SER A 114 -1.77 1.07 -1.05
CA SER A 114 -1.51 2.39 -1.62
C SER A 114 -2.82 3.14 -1.87
N ILE A 115 -2.80 4.44 -1.56
CA ILE A 115 -3.76 5.39 -2.09
C ILE A 115 -3.10 6.09 -3.27
N SER A 116 -3.79 6.17 -4.39
CA SER A 116 -3.29 6.84 -5.59
C SER A 116 -4.30 7.84 -6.11
N LEU A 117 -3.81 9.02 -6.53
CA LEU A 117 -4.55 9.96 -7.37
C LEU A 117 -4.29 9.57 -8.81
N LEU A 118 -5.34 9.26 -9.55
CA LEU A 118 -5.27 8.85 -10.95
C LEU A 118 -6.07 9.83 -11.81
N ASN A 119 -5.49 10.26 -12.94
CA ASN A 119 -6.25 10.97 -13.96
C ASN A 119 -7.17 10.02 -14.75
N GLU A 120 -7.91 10.54 -15.72
CA GLU A 120 -8.83 9.74 -16.54
C GLU A 120 -8.10 8.67 -17.37
N ALA A 121 -6.90 8.97 -17.84
CA ALA A 121 -6.03 8.03 -18.54
C ALA A 121 -5.45 6.93 -17.62
N GLY A 122 -5.71 6.99 -16.32
CA GLY A 122 -5.18 6.05 -15.33
C GLY A 122 -3.73 6.31 -14.92
N GLN A 123 -3.13 7.43 -15.35
CA GLN A 123 -1.79 7.81 -14.95
C GLN A 123 -1.77 8.28 -13.48
N ARG A 124 -0.73 7.88 -12.76
CA ARG A 124 -0.56 8.21 -11.35
C ARG A 124 0.01 9.61 -11.17
N LEU A 125 -0.78 10.48 -10.55
CA LEU A 125 -0.42 11.86 -10.24
C LEU A 125 0.25 11.99 -8.87
N TYR A 126 -0.17 11.16 -7.92
CA TYR A 126 0.41 11.08 -6.57
C TYR A 126 0.08 9.74 -5.93
N SER A 127 0.92 9.26 -5.02
CA SER A 127 0.63 8.05 -4.25
C SER A 127 1.23 8.08 -2.86
N CYS A 128 0.58 7.36 -1.95
CA CYS A 128 1.05 7.05 -0.61
C CYS A 128 0.96 5.54 -0.40
N ALA A 129 2.10 4.88 -0.17
CA ALA A 129 2.14 3.47 0.21
C ALA A 129 2.36 3.34 1.71
N PHE A 130 1.58 2.47 2.36
CA PHE A 130 1.56 2.37 3.81
C PHE A 130 1.14 1.00 4.32
N ASN A 131 1.42 0.78 5.62
CA ASN A 131 0.89 -0.32 6.41
C ASN A 131 0.08 0.20 7.59
N ILE A 132 -0.96 -0.55 7.95
CA ILE A 132 -1.64 -0.39 9.22
C ILE A 132 -1.01 -1.40 10.20
N THR A 133 -0.62 -0.92 11.36
CA THR A 133 0.09 -1.70 12.38
C THR A 133 -0.46 -1.35 13.77
N GLU A 134 0.12 -1.93 14.79
CA GLU A 134 -0.21 -1.65 16.19
C GLU A 134 1.06 -1.33 16.97
N ARG A 135 1.04 -0.27 17.76
CA ARG A 135 2.13 0.13 18.66
C ARG A 135 1.56 0.37 20.06
N ALA A 136 2.05 -0.38 21.03
CA ALA A 136 1.59 -0.26 22.43
C ALA A 136 0.05 -0.33 22.56
N GLY A 137 -0.62 -1.23 21.83
CA GLY A 137 -2.07 -1.39 21.85
C GLY A 137 -2.84 -0.31 21.04
N VAL A 138 -2.14 0.65 20.44
CA VAL A 138 -2.75 1.70 19.64
C VAL A 138 -2.50 1.43 18.16
N ARG A 139 -3.54 1.61 17.35
CA ARG A 139 -3.40 1.51 15.89
C ARG A 139 -2.50 2.60 15.36
N ALA A 140 -1.58 2.24 14.49
CA ALA A 140 -0.56 3.12 13.93
C ALA A 140 -0.46 2.93 12.42
N LEU A 141 -0.09 4.01 11.74
CA LEU A 141 0.18 4.03 10.31
C LEU A 141 1.69 4.10 10.09
N VAL A 142 2.22 3.22 9.25
CA VAL A 142 3.60 3.28 8.77
C VAL A 142 3.59 3.60 7.29
N ILE A 143 3.96 4.83 6.94
CA ILE A 143 4.10 5.28 5.56
C ILE A 143 5.50 4.90 5.08
N GLY A 144 5.57 4.05 4.06
CA GLY A 144 6.83 3.62 3.45
C GLY A 144 7.24 4.47 2.26
N SER A 145 6.30 5.06 1.53
CA SER A 145 6.62 6.04 0.48
C SER A 145 5.49 7.04 0.23
N LEU A 146 5.91 8.21 -0.23
CA LEU A 146 5.09 9.26 -0.80
C LEU A 146 5.72 9.65 -2.13
N GLN A 147 5.06 9.36 -3.24
CA GLN A 147 5.60 9.58 -4.58
C GLN A 147 4.72 10.57 -5.35
N GLY A 148 5.38 11.50 -6.04
CA GLY A 148 4.75 12.43 -6.97
C GLY A 148 4.37 11.75 -8.30
N PRO A 149 4.11 12.58 -9.33
CA PRO A 149 3.69 12.10 -10.64
C PRO A 149 4.66 11.08 -11.25
N GLU A 150 4.10 10.10 -11.95
CA GLU A 150 4.92 9.16 -12.70
C GLU A 150 5.56 9.85 -13.92
N PRO A 151 6.65 9.29 -14.49
CA PRO A 151 7.41 9.94 -15.57
C PRO A 151 6.59 10.24 -16.84
N ALA A 152 5.49 9.53 -17.06
CA ALA A 152 4.61 9.74 -18.22
C ALA A 152 3.71 10.98 -18.08
N VAL A 153 3.63 11.60 -16.90
CA VAL A 153 2.83 12.81 -16.69
C VAL A 153 3.57 14.02 -17.22
N VAL A 154 2.94 14.72 -18.15
CA VAL A 154 3.45 15.95 -18.74
C VAL A 154 3.28 17.11 -17.74
N GLU A 155 4.27 18.01 -17.67
CA GLU A 155 4.27 19.19 -16.79
C GLU A 155 3.87 18.91 -15.33
N PRO A 156 4.57 18.01 -14.63
CA PRO A 156 4.14 17.55 -13.32
C PRO A 156 4.03 18.67 -12.27
N MET A 157 4.84 19.72 -12.37
CA MET A 157 4.80 20.85 -11.44
C MET A 157 3.57 21.72 -11.64
N ALA A 158 3.20 22.02 -12.87
CA ALA A 158 1.99 22.77 -13.22
C ALA A 158 0.74 22.01 -12.73
N LEU A 159 0.71 20.69 -12.95
CA LEU A 159 -0.35 19.83 -12.48
C LEU A 159 -0.50 19.86 -10.94
N ILE A 160 0.61 19.73 -10.19
CA ILE A 160 0.58 19.79 -8.72
C ILE A 160 0.06 21.14 -8.23
N GLN A 161 0.46 22.25 -8.87
CA GLN A 161 -0.05 23.60 -8.55
C GLN A 161 -1.55 23.69 -8.80
N GLN A 162 -2.02 23.20 -9.95
CA GLN A 162 -3.44 23.15 -10.31
C GLN A 162 -4.25 22.32 -9.31
N LEU A 163 -3.78 21.11 -8.98
CA LEU A 163 -4.43 20.26 -7.98
C LEU A 163 -4.49 20.92 -6.61
N THR A 164 -3.42 21.62 -6.20
CA THR A 164 -3.39 22.38 -4.95
C THR A 164 -4.42 23.51 -4.95
N LYS A 165 -4.48 24.29 -6.04
CA LYS A 165 -5.45 25.39 -6.19
C LYS A 165 -6.88 24.88 -6.11
N ARG A 166 -7.21 23.81 -6.82
CA ARG A 166 -8.55 23.19 -6.83
C ARG A 166 -8.89 22.46 -5.54
N GLY A 167 -7.88 21.94 -4.83
CA GLY A 167 -8.00 21.37 -3.49
C GLY A 167 -8.05 22.42 -2.37
N PHE A 168 -8.48 23.66 -2.67
CA PHE A 168 -8.57 24.74 -1.69
C PHE A 168 -7.27 24.99 -0.90
N GLY A 169 -6.13 24.89 -1.58
CA GLY A 169 -4.81 25.04 -0.98
C GLY A 169 -4.23 23.76 -0.38
N LEU A 170 -4.99 22.67 -0.33
CA LEU A 170 -4.51 21.39 0.17
C LEU A 170 -3.58 20.73 -0.87
N ARG A 171 -2.32 20.61 -0.50
CA ARG A 171 -1.32 19.95 -1.37
C ARG A 171 -1.62 18.46 -1.52
N PRO A 172 -1.43 17.85 -2.71
CA PRO A 172 -1.63 16.41 -2.91
C PRO A 172 -0.92 15.54 -1.88
N LYS A 173 0.30 15.90 -1.49
CA LYS A 173 1.05 15.21 -0.43
C LYS A 173 0.29 15.16 0.89
N SER A 174 -0.24 16.29 1.33
CA SER A 174 -1.00 16.40 2.60
C SER A 174 -2.31 15.63 2.53
N LEU A 175 -3.01 15.72 1.38
CA LEU A 175 -4.22 14.95 1.11
C LEU A 175 -3.96 13.46 1.25
N MET A 176 -2.87 12.93 0.67
CA MET A 176 -2.54 11.50 0.74
C MET A 176 -2.31 11.04 2.17
N VAL A 177 -1.57 11.82 2.96
CA VAL A 177 -1.31 11.50 4.38
C VAL A 177 -2.60 11.50 5.18
N MET A 178 -3.44 12.53 5.00
CA MET A 178 -4.73 12.64 5.67
C MET A 178 -5.66 11.46 5.35
N LEU A 179 -5.79 11.10 4.08
CA LEU A 179 -6.59 9.96 3.65
C LEU A 179 -6.07 8.64 4.24
N ALA A 180 -4.74 8.45 4.28
CA ALA A 180 -4.15 7.26 4.87
C ALA A 180 -4.47 7.15 6.37
N PHE A 181 -4.43 8.28 7.11
CA PHE A 181 -4.83 8.33 8.52
C PHE A 181 -6.31 8.03 8.74
N MET A 182 -7.19 8.50 7.85
CA MET A 182 -8.64 8.22 7.96
C MET A 182 -8.99 6.74 7.75
N LEU A 183 -8.12 5.96 7.08
CA LEU A 183 -8.32 4.54 6.82
C LEU A 183 -7.72 3.63 7.91
N ALA A 184 -6.85 4.15 8.75
CA ALA A 184 -6.18 3.41 9.81
C ALA A 184 -7.01 3.37 11.08
#